data_53e78bbf65331be4be1cf9ff7d47143f
#
_entry.id   53e78bbf65331be4be1cf9ff7d47143f
#
_cell.length_a   1.000
_cell.length_b   1.000
_cell.length_c   1.000
_cell.angle_alpha   90.00
_cell.angle_beta   90.00
_cell.angle_gamma   90.00
#
_symmetry.space_group_name_H-M   'P 1'
#
loop_
_entity.id
_entity.type
_entity.pdbx_description
1 polymer ?
#
loop_
_entity_poly.entity_id
_entity_poly.type
_entity_poly.pdbx_seq_one_letter_code
_entity_poly.pdbx_strand_id
1 'polypeptide(L)'
;DEALCKRIEPNVATTGERFEALMQFKKAGIPTVVWLSPILPFINDTEENINGILDYCVRAGVKGIICFGMGVTMRDGNREYFYKALDEHFPGLKKRYIRTYGNAYELPSPHNDRLMEIFTDVCRKNRIMYKAEDCFSYLHEYPDKYEQMTFLDLI
;
A
#
# COMPACT_ATOMS: atom_id res chain seq x y z
N ASP A 1 -8.58 -9.55 4.88
CA ASP A 1 -9.08 -10.91 4.62
C ASP A 1 -7.94 -11.79 4.10
N GLU A 2 -7.44 -12.72 4.93
CA GLU A 2 -6.32 -13.60 4.57
C GLU A 2 -6.66 -14.62 3.50
N ALA A 3 -7.90 -15.11 3.48
CA ALA A 3 -8.34 -16.06 2.47
C ALA A 3 -8.35 -15.41 1.07
N LEU A 4 -8.78 -14.15 1.02
CA LEU A 4 -8.72 -13.34 -0.19
C LEU A 4 -7.26 -13.06 -0.60
N CYS A 5 -6.40 -12.69 0.35
CA CYS A 5 -4.98 -12.45 0.10
C CYS A 5 -4.31 -13.69 -0.52
N LYS A 6 -4.48 -14.86 0.08
CA LYS A 6 -3.94 -16.14 -0.43
C LYS A 6 -4.47 -16.52 -1.81
N ARG A 7 -5.69 -16.09 -2.16
CA ARG A 7 -6.28 -16.33 -3.47
C ARG A 7 -5.70 -15.41 -4.55
N ILE A 8 -5.47 -14.14 -4.21
CA ILE A 8 -4.95 -13.14 -5.14
C ILE A 8 -3.42 -13.24 -5.27
N GLU A 9 -2.74 -13.44 -4.16
CA GLU A 9 -1.28 -13.48 -4.07
C GLU A 9 -0.83 -14.76 -3.33
N PRO A 10 -0.93 -15.96 -3.93
CA PRO A 10 -0.75 -17.23 -3.23
C PRO A 10 0.67 -17.48 -2.68
N ASN A 11 1.67 -16.77 -3.21
CA ASN A 11 3.08 -16.99 -2.88
C ASN A 11 3.71 -15.84 -2.09
N VAL A 12 2.91 -14.95 -1.50
CA VAL A 12 3.41 -13.82 -0.72
C VAL A 12 2.85 -13.82 0.70
N ALA A 13 3.50 -13.09 1.58
CA ALA A 13 3.07 -12.92 2.96
C ALA A 13 1.67 -12.30 3.02
N THR A 14 0.82 -12.82 3.89
CA THR A 14 -0.51 -12.29 4.16
C THR A 14 -0.42 -10.90 4.80
N THR A 15 -1.53 -10.16 4.81
CA THR A 15 -1.60 -8.85 5.48
C THR A 15 -1.25 -8.96 6.97
N GLY A 16 -1.67 -10.03 7.64
CA GLY A 16 -1.32 -10.31 9.03
C GLY A 16 0.19 -10.51 9.22
N GLU A 17 0.83 -11.33 8.39
CA GLU A 17 2.29 -11.56 8.45
C GLU A 17 3.08 -10.28 8.15
N ARG A 18 2.62 -9.46 7.20
CA ARG A 18 3.22 -8.13 6.92
C ARG A 18 3.08 -7.21 8.14
N PHE A 19 1.93 -7.23 8.83
CA PHE A 19 1.73 -6.47 10.06
C PHE A 19 2.67 -6.94 11.18
N GLU A 20 2.85 -8.24 11.38
CA GLU A 20 3.80 -8.76 12.36
C GLU A 20 5.24 -8.30 12.05
N ALA A 21 5.64 -8.28 10.77
CA ALA A 21 6.93 -7.74 10.37
C ALA A 21 7.08 -6.25 10.75
N LEU A 22 6.06 -5.43 10.49
CA LEU A 22 6.05 -4.02 10.89
C LEU A 22 6.16 -3.86 12.42
N MET A 23 5.50 -4.72 13.19
CA MET A 23 5.60 -4.71 14.65
C MET A 23 7.01 -5.09 15.15
N GLN A 24 7.72 -5.99 14.46
CA GLN A 24 9.11 -6.31 14.77
C GLN A 24 10.02 -5.11 14.48
N PHE A 25 9.85 -4.42 13.35
CA PHE A 25 10.58 -3.18 13.06
C PHE A 25 10.33 -2.10 14.11
N LYS A 26 9.06 -1.89 14.48
CA LYS A 26 8.70 -0.97 15.58
C LYS A 26 9.43 -1.32 16.86
N LYS A 27 9.43 -2.58 17.27
CA LYS A 27 10.09 -3.07 18.48
C LYS A 27 11.61 -2.88 18.44
N ALA A 28 12.20 -2.99 17.26
CA ALA A 28 13.62 -2.73 17.03
C ALA A 28 13.96 -1.23 16.90
N GLY A 29 12.99 -0.32 16.97
CA GLY A 29 13.20 1.12 16.79
C GLY A 29 13.45 1.53 15.32
N ILE A 30 13.16 0.64 14.36
CA ILE A 30 13.38 0.90 12.93
C ILE A 30 12.13 1.56 12.35
N PRO A 31 12.23 2.80 11.85
CA PRO A 31 11.11 3.47 11.22
C PRO A 31 10.75 2.81 9.88
N THR A 32 9.46 2.78 9.57
CA THR A 32 8.94 2.14 8.35
C THR A 32 8.02 3.08 7.56
N VAL A 33 8.03 2.93 6.25
CA VAL A 33 7.07 3.54 5.31
C VAL A 33 6.37 2.42 4.57
N VAL A 34 5.04 2.46 4.50
CA VAL A 34 4.22 1.44 3.83
C VAL A 34 3.85 1.93 2.43
N TRP A 35 3.94 1.04 1.44
CA TRP A 35 3.39 1.27 0.10
C TRP A 35 2.01 0.63 0.00
N LEU A 36 0.97 1.46 -0.05
CA LEU A 36 -0.42 1.01 -0.15
C LEU A 36 -0.83 0.93 -1.62
N SER A 37 -0.52 -0.19 -2.26
CA SER A 37 -0.86 -0.48 -3.66
C SER A 37 -0.54 -1.95 -3.97
N PRO A 38 -1.31 -2.62 -4.85
CA PRO A 38 -2.55 -2.16 -5.48
C PRO A 38 -3.79 -2.33 -4.58
N ILE A 39 -4.82 -1.53 -4.83
CA ILE A 39 -6.18 -1.79 -4.38
C ILE A 39 -7.00 -2.23 -5.61
N LEU A 40 -7.56 -3.43 -5.55
CA LEU A 40 -8.24 -4.04 -6.69
C LEU A 40 -9.72 -3.63 -6.73
N PRO A 41 -10.15 -2.86 -7.75
CA PRO A 41 -11.55 -2.46 -7.90
C PRO A 41 -12.50 -3.66 -7.85
N PHE A 42 -13.64 -3.51 -7.19
CA PHE A 42 -14.69 -4.54 -7.03
C PHE A 42 -14.27 -5.79 -6.25
N ILE A 43 -13.05 -5.85 -5.70
CA ILE A 43 -12.54 -6.99 -4.94
C ILE A 43 -12.23 -6.61 -3.50
N ASN A 44 -11.30 -5.66 -3.30
CA ASN A 44 -10.87 -5.25 -1.98
C ASN A 44 -10.92 -3.72 -1.75
N ASP A 45 -11.58 -2.99 -2.66
CA ASP A 45 -11.80 -1.55 -2.61
C ASP A 45 -12.99 -1.18 -1.73
N THR A 46 -13.00 -1.67 -0.50
CA THR A 46 -14.05 -1.41 0.50
C THR A 46 -13.53 -0.56 1.65
N GLU A 47 -14.42 0.24 2.26
CA GLU A 47 -14.07 1.04 3.44
C GLU A 47 -13.54 0.15 4.58
N GLU A 48 -14.15 -1.02 4.79
CA GLU A 48 -13.72 -1.98 5.80
C GLU A 48 -12.27 -2.42 5.59
N ASN A 49 -11.91 -2.81 4.36
CA ASN A 49 -10.54 -3.23 4.04
C ASN A 49 -9.53 -2.11 4.24
N ILE A 50 -9.83 -0.90 3.74
CA ILE A 50 -8.95 0.25 3.88
C ILE A 50 -8.77 0.62 5.35
N ASN A 51 -9.85 0.72 6.13
CA ASN A 51 -9.77 0.98 7.56
C ASN A 51 -8.95 -0.09 8.31
N GLY A 52 -9.11 -1.37 7.96
CA GLY A 52 -8.34 -2.46 8.56
C GLY A 52 -6.83 -2.35 8.27
N ILE A 53 -6.44 -2.01 7.04
CA ILE A 53 -5.04 -1.79 6.68
C ILE A 53 -4.48 -0.57 7.40
N LEU A 54 -5.24 0.52 7.47
CA LEU A 54 -4.84 1.75 8.15
C LEU A 54 -4.70 1.53 9.67
N ASP A 55 -5.58 0.72 10.29
CA ASP A 55 -5.43 0.33 11.71
C ASP A 55 -4.08 -0.39 11.95
N TYR A 56 -3.70 -1.30 11.09
CA TYR A 56 -2.37 -1.93 11.16
C TYR A 56 -1.23 -0.91 11.07
N CYS A 57 -1.32 0.03 10.14
CA CYS A 57 -0.31 1.08 9.99
C CYS A 57 -0.21 1.97 11.25
N VAL A 58 -1.36 2.37 11.81
CA VAL A 58 -1.42 3.17 13.04
C VAL A 58 -0.82 2.41 14.23
N ARG A 59 -1.22 1.16 14.42
CA ARG A 59 -0.71 0.30 15.52
C ARG A 59 0.79 0.04 15.37
N ALA A 60 1.26 -0.19 14.15
CA ALA A 60 2.69 -0.32 13.88
C ALA A 60 3.47 0.99 14.05
N GLY A 61 2.78 2.14 14.03
CA GLY A 61 3.42 3.45 14.18
C GLY A 61 4.30 3.80 12.99
N VAL A 62 3.84 3.49 11.78
CA VAL A 62 4.57 3.79 10.55
C VAL A 62 4.78 5.29 10.39
N LYS A 63 5.91 5.69 9.81
CA LYS A 63 6.24 7.11 9.57
C LYS A 63 5.44 7.70 8.42
N GLY A 64 5.16 6.89 7.41
CA GLY A 64 4.43 7.35 6.22
C GLY A 64 3.75 6.21 5.48
N ILE A 65 2.79 6.58 4.64
CA ILE A 65 2.11 5.66 3.73
C ILE A 65 2.10 6.30 2.34
N ILE A 66 2.72 5.64 1.37
CA ILE A 66 2.72 6.05 -0.03
C ILE A 66 1.49 5.46 -0.70
N CYS A 67 0.60 6.32 -1.20
CA CYS A 67 -0.58 5.94 -1.96
C CYS A 67 -0.82 6.94 -3.10
N PHE A 68 -0.86 6.45 -4.34
CA PHE A 68 -1.13 7.26 -5.53
C PHE A 68 -2.60 7.20 -5.98
N GLY A 69 -3.45 6.59 -5.17
CA GLY A 69 -4.86 6.38 -5.45
C GLY A 69 -5.25 4.93 -5.23
N MET A 70 -6.55 4.70 -5.09
CA MET A 70 -7.13 3.39 -4.86
C MET A 70 -7.45 2.73 -6.21
N GLY A 71 -6.54 1.89 -6.69
CA GLY A 71 -6.67 1.25 -7.99
C GLY A 71 -5.52 0.32 -8.31
N VAL A 72 -5.47 -0.13 -9.56
CA VAL A 72 -4.41 -0.99 -10.10
C VAL A 72 -4.00 -0.53 -11.48
N THR A 73 -2.72 -0.72 -11.83
CA THR A 73 -2.21 -0.46 -13.18
C THR A 73 -2.02 -1.75 -13.96
N MET A 74 -2.40 -1.75 -15.24
CA MET A 74 -2.31 -2.89 -16.15
C MET A 74 -1.13 -2.74 -17.11
N ARG A 75 0.05 -3.14 -16.65
CA ARG A 75 1.26 -3.21 -17.49
C ARG A 75 1.15 -4.35 -18.51
N ASP A 76 1.99 -4.28 -19.55
CA ASP A 76 2.07 -5.35 -20.55
C ASP A 76 2.36 -6.71 -19.91
N GLY A 77 1.64 -7.74 -20.33
CA GLY A 77 1.68 -9.09 -19.76
C GLY A 77 0.91 -9.26 -18.44
N ASN A 78 0.71 -8.19 -17.68
CA ASN A 78 0.00 -8.26 -16.41
C ASN A 78 -1.52 -8.35 -16.59
N ARG A 79 -2.05 -7.70 -17.65
CA ARG A 79 -3.49 -7.72 -17.95
C ARG A 79 -4.01 -9.12 -18.25
N GLU A 80 -3.29 -9.86 -19.08
CA GLU A 80 -3.66 -11.22 -19.48
C GLU A 80 -3.65 -12.15 -18.26
N TYR A 81 -2.60 -12.07 -17.45
CA TYR A 81 -2.49 -12.83 -16.19
C TYR A 81 -3.64 -12.50 -15.24
N PHE A 82 -3.88 -11.21 -15.00
CA PHE A 82 -4.94 -10.75 -14.11
C PHE A 82 -6.32 -11.19 -14.58
N TYR A 83 -6.62 -11.04 -15.87
CA TYR A 83 -7.91 -11.45 -16.42
C TYR A 83 -8.11 -12.95 -16.40
N LYS A 84 -7.05 -13.75 -16.55
CA LYS A 84 -7.10 -15.20 -16.35
C LYS A 84 -7.44 -15.54 -14.90
N ALA A 85 -6.76 -14.90 -13.94
CA ALA A 85 -7.05 -15.09 -12.53
C ALA A 85 -8.47 -14.65 -12.14
N LEU A 86 -9.01 -13.58 -12.76
CA LEU A 86 -10.41 -13.20 -12.58
C LEU A 86 -11.39 -14.27 -13.08
N ASP A 87 -11.13 -14.86 -14.24
CA ASP A 87 -11.99 -15.93 -14.79
C ASP A 87 -11.97 -17.16 -13.86
N GLU A 88 -10.84 -17.47 -13.26
CA GLU A 88 -10.67 -18.62 -12.37
C GLU A 88 -11.29 -18.41 -10.98
N HIS A 89 -11.06 -17.23 -10.40
CA HIS A 89 -11.39 -16.99 -8.98
C HIS A 89 -12.61 -16.10 -8.74
N PHE A 90 -13.02 -15.31 -9.74
CA PHE A 90 -14.11 -14.34 -9.62
C PHE A 90 -15.02 -14.34 -10.86
N PRO A 91 -15.84 -15.39 -11.04
CA PRO A 91 -16.68 -15.56 -12.23
C PRO A 91 -17.50 -14.32 -12.58
N GLY A 92 -17.40 -13.85 -13.81
CA GLY A 92 -18.13 -12.68 -14.32
C GLY A 92 -17.44 -11.32 -14.06
N LEU A 93 -16.47 -11.24 -13.15
CA LEU A 93 -15.82 -9.98 -12.80
C LEU A 93 -14.96 -9.42 -13.95
N LYS A 94 -14.29 -10.25 -14.72
CA LYS A 94 -13.57 -9.85 -15.92
C LYS A 94 -14.43 -9.05 -16.89
N LYS A 95 -15.68 -9.49 -17.14
CA LYS A 95 -16.62 -8.76 -18.00
C LYS A 95 -16.92 -7.36 -17.44
N ARG A 96 -17.04 -7.24 -16.12
CA ARG A 96 -17.22 -5.95 -15.45
C ARG A 96 -16.01 -5.04 -15.65
N TYR A 97 -14.78 -5.55 -15.47
CA TYR A 97 -13.55 -4.81 -15.71
C TYR A 97 -13.48 -4.31 -17.16
N ILE A 98 -13.69 -5.19 -18.15
CA ILE A 98 -13.66 -4.81 -19.56
C ILE A 98 -14.70 -3.73 -19.88
N ARG A 99 -15.92 -3.86 -19.34
CA ARG A 99 -16.99 -2.87 -19.57
C ARG A 99 -16.68 -1.53 -18.91
N THR A 100 -16.06 -1.53 -17.73
CA THR A 100 -15.78 -0.31 -16.97
C THR A 100 -14.55 0.42 -17.49
N TYR A 101 -13.49 -0.31 -17.80
CA TYR A 101 -12.18 0.27 -18.06
C TYR A 101 -11.66 0.09 -19.50
N GLY A 102 -12.26 -0.81 -20.28
CA GLY A 102 -11.77 -1.13 -21.62
C GLY A 102 -10.29 -1.52 -21.60
N ASN A 103 -9.48 -0.78 -22.38
CA ASN A 103 -8.03 -0.96 -22.47
C ASN A 103 -7.24 0.09 -21.66
N ALA A 104 -7.86 0.77 -20.71
CA ALA A 104 -7.16 1.75 -19.89
C ALA A 104 -5.96 1.13 -19.16
N TYR A 105 -4.89 1.89 -19.00
CA TYR A 105 -3.71 1.49 -18.25
C TYR A 105 -3.96 1.55 -16.74
N GLU A 106 -4.62 2.61 -16.27
CA GLU A 106 -4.99 2.80 -14.88
C GLU A 106 -6.46 2.42 -14.68
N LEU A 107 -6.70 1.61 -13.68
CA LEU A 107 -8.02 1.12 -13.29
C LEU A 107 -8.33 1.62 -11.87
N PRO A 108 -8.79 2.87 -11.71
CA PRO A 108 -9.14 3.41 -10.40
C PRO A 108 -10.40 2.74 -9.85
N SER A 109 -10.46 2.57 -8.54
CA SER A 109 -11.68 2.16 -7.87
C SER A 109 -12.82 3.15 -8.15
N PRO A 110 -14.05 2.70 -8.40
CA PRO A 110 -15.22 3.59 -8.40
C PRO A 110 -15.44 4.33 -7.08
N HIS A 111 -14.84 3.85 -6.01
CA HIS A 111 -14.89 4.43 -4.67
C HIS A 111 -13.62 5.22 -4.31
N ASN A 112 -12.74 5.50 -5.29
CA ASN A 112 -11.44 6.14 -5.06
C ASN A 112 -11.53 7.36 -4.16
N ASP A 113 -12.42 8.31 -4.47
CA ASP A 113 -12.49 9.59 -3.75
C ASP A 113 -12.85 9.38 -2.27
N ARG A 114 -13.82 8.52 -2.01
CA ARG A 114 -14.24 8.18 -0.65
C ARG A 114 -13.13 7.46 0.12
N LEU A 115 -12.47 6.50 -0.51
CA LEU A 115 -11.38 5.74 0.12
C LEU A 115 -10.14 6.62 0.36
N MET A 116 -9.85 7.57 -0.55
CA MET A 116 -8.78 8.55 -0.37
C MET A 116 -9.10 9.57 0.73
N GLU A 117 -10.36 9.95 0.91
CA GLU A 117 -10.81 10.76 2.03
C GLU A 117 -10.52 10.05 3.37
N ILE A 118 -10.95 8.79 3.51
CA ILE A 118 -10.68 7.97 4.69
C ILE A 118 -9.18 7.85 4.95
N PHE A 119 -8.40 7.53 3.92
CA PHE A 119 -6.95 7.43 3.99
C PHE A 119 -6.32 8.71 4.53
N THR A 120 -6.66 9.85 3.93
CA THR A 120 -6.11 11.16 4.29
C THR A 120 -6.48 11.54 5.73
N ASP A 121 -7.73 11.31 6.12
CA ASP A 121 -8.21 11.64 7.47
C ASP A 121 -7.55 10.81 8.55
N VAL A 122 -7.38 9.49 8.34
CA VAL A 122 -6.70 8.62 9.29
C VAL A 122 -5.22 9.01 9.40
N CYS A 123 -4.54 9.25 8.29
CA CYS A 123 -3.14 9.68 8.29
C CYS A 123 -2.96 11.01 9.03
N ARG A 124 -3.81 12.00 8.74
CA ARG A 124 -3.77 13.31 9.41
C ARG A 124 -4.00 13.19 10.92
N LYS A 125 -5.01 12.44 11.34
CA LYS A 125 -5.33 12.24 12.77
C LYS A 125 -4.18 11.56 13.54
N ASN A 126 -3.44 10.68 12.88
CA ASN A 126 -2.37 9.91 13.52
C ASN A 126 -0.96 10.45 13.21
N ARG A 127 -0.84 11.61 12.55
CA ARG A 127 0.45 12.26 12.19
C ARG A 127 1.34 11.36 11.33
N ILE A 128 0.73 10.58 10.43
CA ILE A 128 1.41 9.75 9.45
C ILE A 128 1.60 10.57 8.17
N MET A 129 2.79 10.60 7.61
CA MET A 129 3.04 11.23 6.31
C MET A 129 2.23 10.51 5.23
N TYR A 130 1.51 11.25 4.40
CA TYR A 130 0.66 10.69 3.34
C TYR A 130 0.84 11.37 1.97
N LYS A 131 1.61 12.45 1.91
CA LYS A 131 2.05 13.01 0.63
C LYS A 131 3.27 12.21 0.17
N ALA A 132 3.24 11.77 -1.08
CA ALA A 132 4.32 10.95 -1.64
C ALA A 132 5.67 11.68 -1.56
N GLU A 133 5.68 12.99 -1.84
CA GLU A 133 6.88 13.82 -1.78
C GLU A 133 7.51 13.82 -0.38
N ASP A 134 6.68 13.97 0.68
CA ASP A 134 7.15 13.98 2.06
C ASP A 134 7.75 12.60 2.44
N CYS A 135 7.08 11.51 2.02
CA CYS A 135 7.56 10.16 2.24
C CYS A 135 8.88 9.90 1.51
N PHE A 136 9.00 10.33 0.25
CA PHE A 136 10.24 10.15 -0.51
C PHE A 136 11.36 11.02 0.04
N SER A 137 11.11 12.26 0.43
CA SER A 137 12.10 13.11 1.10
C SER A 137 12.62 12.43 2.34
N TYR A 138 11.74 11.94 3.21
CA TYR A 138 12.12 11.20 4.41
C TYR A 138 12.97 9.95 4.10
N LEU A 139 12.63 9.19 3.07
CA LEU A 139 13.37 7.99 2.69
C LEU A 139 14.77 8.29 2.10
N HIS A 140 15.02 9.52 1.66
CA HIS A 140 16.31 9.96 1.12
C HIS A 140 17.14 10.78 2.11
N GLU A 141 16.63 11.05 3.32
CA GLU A 141 17.39 11.66 4.41
C GLU A 141 18.35 10.64 5.01
N TYR A 142 19.57 10.63 4.52
CA TYR A 142 20.65 9.83 5.10
C TYR A 142 21.60 10.73 5.91
N PRO A 143 22.14 10.23 7.06
CA PRO A 143 23.27 10.89 7.69
C PRO A 143 24.42 11.01 6.69
N ASP A 144 25.08 12.17 6.64
CA ASP A 144 26.21 12.36 5.75
C ASP A 144 27.31 11.36 6.11
N LYS A 145 27.56 10.40 5.21
CA LYS A 145 28.61 9.39 5.40
C LYS A 145 30.03 10.00 5.32
N TYR A 146 30.12 11.24 4.88
CA TYR A 146 31.39 11.96 4.71
C TYR A 146 31.63 13.00 5.80
N GLU A 147 30.75 13.12 6.79
CA GLU A 147 31.02 13.89 8.00
C GLU A 147 32.13 13.19 8.76
N GLN A 148 33.37 13.57 8.44
CA GLN A 148 34.55 13.09 9.13
C GLN A 148 34.51 13.67 10.56
N MET A 149 34.26 12.82 11.53
CA MET A 149 34.40 13.20 12.93
C MET A 149 35.84 13.66 13.17
N THR A 150 35.99 14.89 13.62
CA THR A 150 37.31 15.41 14.01
C THR A 150 37.68 14.90 15.39
N PHE A 151 38.94 14.92 15.76
CA PHE A 151 39.39 14.53 17.10
C PHE A 151 38.73 15.36 18.21
N LEU A 152 38.26 16.57 17.85
CA LEU A 152 37.55 17.50 18.78
C LEU A 152 36.10 17.10 19.03
N ASP A 153 35.49 16.28 18.20
CA ASP A 153 34.13 15.78 18.37
C ASP A 153 34.07 14.55 19.31
N LEU A 154 35.25 14.09 19.76
CA LEU A 154 35.42 12.93 20.64
C LEU A 154 35.81 13.32 22.10
N ILE A 155 35.93 14.61 22.40
CA ILE A 155 36.25 15.17 23.72
C ILE A 155 35.02 15.87 24.26
#